data_d4f5704aee01eef7385a8e29aee1d50e
#
_entry.id   d4f5704aee01eef7385a8e29aee1d50e
#
_cell.length_a   1.000
_cell.length_b   1.000
_cell.length_c   1.000
_cell.angle_alpha   90.00
_cell.angle_beta   90.00
_cell.angle_gamma   90.00
#
_symmetry.space_group_name_H-M   'P 1'
#
loop_
_entity.id
_entity.type
_entity.pdbx_description
1 polymer ?
#
loop_
_entity_poly.entity_id
_entity_poly.type
_entity_poly.pdbx_seq_one_letter_code
_entity_poly.pdbx_strand_id
1 'polypeptide(L)'
;MTRSILMAFGSLVLASAQPASGQLPPGARTPTLAEIEQTVPPIGRDVPFHLVDEFIMVEGAVNGESGFYMLDTGSPFALFLNNHFLTLGPSRQIASGSAGSGQRVVVLAHENVDSLTLWGDVRFRDVGWAQSADFGFIEQGIVPQYLGFIGHGILKNFEFTIDYDRSNLFFSRLDPDGDALVSRVQPEDVHATLTFACRDCDGQKDQVPFRLGEIPLTLGIDTGNSGGQLTLTEQTKAALEHSGHLTAQGESYTLEGLEYEEVSFSVDGLRVMVGETDGGTLGYSLLQQFKTVWNYQLGTLVLVR
;
A
#
# COMPACT_ATOMS: atom_id res chain seq x y z
N MET A 1 25.45 12.56 -12.38
CA MET A 1 25.02 11.18 -12.73
C MET A 1 24.57 10.53 -11.43
N THR A 2 23.36 10.79 -11.04
CA THR A 2 22.72 10.22 -9.84
C THR A 2 22.20 8.84 -10.27
N ARG A 3 22.78 7.78 -9.75
CA ARG A 3 22.25 6.42 -9.94
C ARG A 3 20.97 6.34 -9.11
N SER A 4 19.82 6.39 -9.74
CA SER A 4 18.56 5.99 -9.12
C SER A 4 18.70 4.52 -8.74
N ILE A 5 18.82 4.26 -7.45
CA ILE A 5 18.71 2.91 -6.91
C ILE A 5 17.21 2.61 -6.91
N LEU A 6 16.74 1.96 -7.97
CA LEU A 6 15.38 1.43 -8.05
C LEU A 6 15.25 0.32 -7.00
N MET A 7 14.87 0.69 -5.78
CA MET A 7 14.53 -0.28 -4.74
C MET A 7 13.05 -0.60 -4.87
N ALA A 8 12.71 -1.75 -5.44
CA ALA A 8 11.37 -2.28 -5.36
C ALA A 8 11.12 -2.74 -3.92
N PHE A 9 10.34 -1.99 -3.18
CA PHE A 9 9.80 -2.42 -1.90
C PHE A 9 8.57 -3.31 -2.17
N GLY A 10 8.81 -4.56 -2.51
CA GLY A 10 7.76 -5.56 -2.44
C GLY A 10 7.38 -5.79 -0.98
N SER A 11 6.15 -6.13 -0.74
CA SER A 11 5.52 -6.38 0.55
C SER A 11 6.39 -7.07 1.58
N LEU A 12 6.19 -6.70 2.83
CA LEU A 12 6.80 -7.36 3.99
C LEU A 12 6.40 -8.84 4.05
N VAL A 13 7.34 -9.74 3.81
CA VAL A 13 7.15 -11.18 4.00
C VAL A 13 7.56 -11.53 5.43
N LEU A 14 6.59 -11.79 6.30
CA LEU A 14 6.84 -12.20 7.68
C LEU A 14 7.12 -13.71 7.73
N ALA A 15 8.34 -14.10 8.07
CA ALA A 15 8.74 -15.50 8.25
C ALA A 15 8.87 -15.83 9.74
N SER A 16 7.81 -16.35 10.33
CA SER A 16 7.86 -17.28 11.48
C SER A 16 6.52 -17.97 11.58
N ALA A 17 6.48 -19.32 11.55
CA ALA A 17 5.27 -20.14 11.55
C ALA A 17 4.19 -19.46 10.72
N GLN A 18 4.29 -19.55 9.40
CA GLN A 18 3.55 -18.75 8.43
C GLN A 18 2.09 -18.55 8.86
N PRO A 19 1.67 -17.36 9.33
CA PRO A 19 0.31 -16.97 9.09
C PRO A 19 0.16 -16.90 7.57
N ALA A 20 -0.95 -17.35 7.03
CA ALA A 20 -1.30 -17.13 5.64
C ALA A 20 -0.97 -15.66 5.33
N SER A 21 -0.25 -15.42 4.24
CA SER A 21 0.29 -14.10 3.86
C SER A 21 -0.80 -13.04 4.08
N GLY A 22 -0.55 -12.10 4.96
CA GLY A 22 -1.44 -10.99 5.23
C GLY A 22 -2.13 -10.94 6.58
N GLN A 23 -2.09 -11.96 7.41
CA GLN A 23 -2.64 -11.87 8.76
C GLN A 23 -1.70 -11.13 9.71
N LEU A 24 -2.28 -10.30 10.59
CA LEU A 24 -1.52 -9.66 11.65
C LEU A 24 -0.88 -10.71 12.56
N PRO A 25 0.40 -10.54 12.94
CA PRO A 25 1.05 -11.46 13.88
C PRO A 25 0.32 -11.45 15.23
N PRO A 26 0.35 -12.58 15.99
CA PRO A 26 -0.24 -12.63 17.30
C PRO A 26 0.25 -11.49 18.20
N GLY A 27 -0.70 -10.72 18.72
CA GLY A 27 -0.43 -9.56 19.58
C GLY A 27 -0.25 -8.22 18.88
N ALA A 28 -0.34 -8.17 17.57
CA ALA A 28 -0.64 -6.93 16.86
C ALA A 28 -2.15 -6.65 16.93
N ARG A 29 -2.54 -5.39 16.94
CA ARG A 29 -3.93 -4.98 16.79
C ARG A 29 -4.07 -3.77 15.88
N THR A 30 -5.24 -3.56 15.34
CA THR A 30 -5.64 -2.35 14.63
C THR A 30 -6.46 -1.45 15.56
N PRO A 31 -6.58 -0.14 15.25
CA PRO A 31 -7.49 0.73 15.98
C PRO A 31 -8.94 0.27 15.82
N THR A 32 -9.74 0.48 16.83
CA THR A 32 -11.19 0.31 16.75
C THR A 32 -11.82 1.49 16.03
N LEU A 33 -13.01 1.29 15.46
CA LEU A 33 -13.77 2.36 14.83
C LEU A 33 -14.00 3.54 15.79
N ALA A 34 -14.30 3.26 17.06
CA ALA A 34 -14.50 4.28 18.10
C ALA A 34 -13.22 5.12 18.36
N GLU A 35 -12.03 4.52 18.30
CA GLU A 35 -10.77 5.26 18.43
C GLU A 35 -10.54 6.20 17.23
N ILE A 36 -10.95 5.79 16.04
CA ILE A 36 -10.86 6.62 14.82
C ILE A 36 -11.93 7.71 14.82
N GLU A 37 -13.17 7.37 15.16
CA GLU A 37 -14.31 8.30 15.13
C GLU A 37 -14.14 9.51 16.06
N GLN A 38 -13.44 9.34 17.18
CA GLN A 38 -13.17 10.43 18.11
C GLN A 38 -12.22 11.48 17.55
N THR A 39 -11.43 11.14 16.56
CA THR A 39 -10.29 11.95 16.10
C THR A 39 -10.44 12.48 14.69
N VAL A 40 -11.23 11.80 13.83
CA VAL A 40 -11.41 12.18 12.44
C VAL A 40 -12.72 12.90 12.24
N PRO A 41 -12.74 14.10 11.62
CA PRO A 41 -13.99 14.80 11.30
C PRO A 41 -14.96 13.92 10.50
N PRO A 42 -16.27 13.99 10.74
CA PRO A 42 -17.26 13.21 10.00
C PRO A 42 -17.35 13.57 8.51
N ILE A 43 -16.89 14.76 8.14
CA ILE A 43 -16.87 15.27 6.77
C ILE A 43 -15.50 15.06 6.18
N GLY A 44 -15.44 14.76 4.89
CA GLY A 44 -14.23 14.46 4.15
C GLY A 44 -13.10 15.48 4.32
N ARG A 45 -11.88 15.00 4.23
CA ARG A 45 -10.66 15.76 4.49
C ARG A 45 -9.67 15.65 3.34
N ASP A 46 -9.21 16.80 2.87
CA ASP A 46 -8.08 16.89 1.96
C ASP A 46 -6.75 16.84 2.73
N VAL A 47 -5.81 16.05 2.22
CA VAL A 47 -4.48 15.85 2.78
C VAL A 47 -3.45 15.94 1.66
N PRO A 48 -2.64 17.00 1.58
CA PRO A 48 -1.57 17.06 0.60
C PRO A 48 -0.51 15.98 0.86
N PHE A 49 0.11 15.49 -0.21
CA PHE A 49 1.23 14.56 -0.11
C PHE A 49 2.40 14.99 -0.98
N HIS A 50 3.57 14.46 -0.68
CA HIS A 50 4.76 14.56 -1.52
C HIS A 50 4.98 13.23 -2.23
N LEU A 51 5.23 13.28 -3.52
CA LEU A 51 5.65 12.11 -4.28
C LEU A 51 7.18 12.03 -4.26
N VAL A 52 7.74 11.02 -3.60
CA VAL A 52 9.20 10.82 -3.48
C VAL A 52 9.53 9.42 -3.98
N ASP A 53 10.33 9.32 -5.03
CA ASP A 53 10.67 8.04 -5.68
C ASP A 53 9.43 7.15 -5.95
N GLU A 54 8.33 7.80 -6.41
CA GLU A 54 7.04 7.17 -6.72
C GLU A 54 6.22 6.72 -5.50
N PHE A 55 6.68 7.02 -4.27
CA PHE A 55 5.95 6.75 -3.03
C PHE A 55 5.20 7.98 -2.53
N ILE A 56 4.01 7.75 -1.98
CA ILE A 56 3.17 8.78 -1.39
C ILE A 56 3.64 9.03 0.05
N MET A 57 4.21 10.23 0.29
CA MET A 57 4.69 10.66 1.60
C MET A 57 3.76 11.71 2.19
N VAL A 58 3.25 11.45 3.38
CA VAL A 58 2.34 12.32 4.12
C VAL A 58 3.00 12.84 5.38
N GLU A 59 2.92 14.13 5.62
CA GLU A 59 3.49 14.75 6.83
C GLU A 59 2.76 14.31 8.10
N GLY A 60 3.51 14.17 9.18
CA GLY A 60 2.98 13.86 10.49
C GLY A 60 4.01 13.96 11.61
N ALA A 61 3.66 13.41 12.77
CA ALA A 61 4.58 13.36 13.90
C ALA A 61 4.31 12.16 14.82
N VAL A 62 5.36 11.71 15.53
CA VAL A 62 5.30 10.69 16.57
C VAL A 62 6.03 11.22 17.81
N ASN A 63 5.35 11.29 18.96
CA ASN A 63 5.91 11.79 20.21
C ASN A 63 6.59 13.17 20.09
N GLY A 64 6.09 14.01 19.16
CA GLY A 64 6.64 15.34 18.88
C GLY A 64 7.72 15.38 17.80
N GLU A 65 8.27 14.25 17.38
CA GLU A 65 9.20 14.17 16.25
C GLU A 65 8.43 14.23 14.94
N SER A 66 8.65 15.27 14.15
CA SER A 66 8.00 15.49 12.84
C SER A 66 8.75 14.76 11.73
N GLY A 67 8.01 14.34 10.71
CA GLY A 67 8.56 13.68 9.54
C GLY A 67 7.48 13.18 8.58
N PHE A 68 7.79 12.10 7.85
CA PHE A 68 6.97 11.60 6.77
C PHE A 68 6.52 10.15 7.02
N TYR A 69 5.25 9.89 6.77
CA TYR A 69 4.70 8.54 6.64
C TYR A 69 4.54 8.19 5.17
N MET A 70 4.87 6.96 4.80
CA MET A 70 4.49 6.40 3.51
C MET A 70 3.06 5.84 3.59
N LEU A 71 2.20 6.17 2.63
CA LEU A 71 0.91 5.52 2.46
C LEU A 71 1.14 4.18 1.76
N ASP A 72 0.88 3.08 2.46
CA ASP A 72 1.21 1.73 2.00
C ASP A 72 -0.01 0.80 2.17
N THR A 73 -0.77 0.62 1.08
CA THR A 73 -1.94 -0.28 1.07
C THR A 73 -1.53 -1.75 1.20
N GLY A 74 -0.29 -2.10 0.87
CA GLY A 74 0.25 -3.45 1.03
C GLY A 74 0.73 -3.76 2.46
N SER A 75 0.82 -2.76 3.35
CA SER A 75 1.16 -2.98 4.75
C SER A 75 -0.06 -3.46 5.54
N PRO A 76 0.01 -4.62 6.22
CA PRO A 76 -1.11 -5.16 7.00
C PRO A 76 -1.37 -4.40 8.31
N PHE A 77 -0.38 -3.65 8.79
CA PHE A 77 -0.49 -2.90 10.04
C PHE A 77 -1.28 -1.61 9.86
N ALA A 78 -1.82 -1.09 10.95
CA ALA A 78 -2.40 0.25 10.95
C ALA A 78 -1.32 1.32 10.85
N LEU A 79 -0.32 1.23 11.74
CA LEU A 79 0.92 2.00 11.72
C LEU A 79 2.10 1.06 11.92
N PHE A 80 3.10 1.21 11.07
CA PHE A 80 4.34 0.47 11.16
C PHE A 80 5.51 1.46 11.24
N LEU A 81 5.89 1.82 12.47
CA LEU A 81 6.78 2.92 12.79
C LEU A 81 8.26 2.56 12.55
N ASN A 82 9.07 3.56 12.22
CA ASN A 82 10.51 3.43 12.06
C ASN A 82 11.24 3.64 13.39
N ASN A 83 11.62 2.57 14.07
CA ASN A 83 12.37 2.66 15.31
C ASN A 83 13.88 2.91 15.12
N HIS A 84 14.36 3.06 13.88
CA HIS A 84 15.67 3.60 13.60
C HIS A 84 15.74 5.11 13.91
N PHE A 85 14.69 5.81 13.48
CA PHE A 85 14.58 7.27 13.67
C PHE A 85 13.91 7.62 15.01
N LEU A 86 12.85 6.90 15.39
CA LEU A 86 12.00 7.23 16.52
C LEU A 86 12.47 6.56 17.81
N THR A 87 12.49 7.33 18.90
CA THR A 87 12.59 6.77 20.25
C THR A 87 11.19 6.41 20.73
N LEU A 88 10.89 5.11 20.78
CA LEU A 88 9.60 4.58 21.18
C LEU A 88 9.69 3.94 22.58
N GLY A 89 8.55 3.89 23.29
CA GLY A 89 8.45 3.31 24.62
C GLY A 89 8.62 1.78 24.64
N PRO A 90 8.29 1.14 25.78
CA PRO A 90 8.42 -0.30 25.95
C PRO A 90 7.73 -1.10 24.83
N SER A 91 8.37 -2.16 24.40
CA SER A 91 7.89 -3.00 23.30
C SER A 91 8.24 -4.46 23.52
N ARG A 92 7.56 -5.35 22.80
CA ARG A 92 7.91 -6.78 22.72
C ARG A 92 7.99 -7.22 21.27
N GLN A 93 8.91 -8.10 20.97
CA GLN A 93 8.98 -8.74 19.66
C GLN A 93 7.76 -9.63 19.43
N ILE A 94 7.13 -9.48 18.26
CA ILE A 94 5.97 -10.28 17.86
C ILE A 94 6.22 -11.10 16.59
N ALA A 95 7.14 -10.64 15.74
CA ALA A 95 7.48 -11.34 14.50
C ALA A 95 8.90 -11.00 14.03
N SER A 96 9.34 -11.69 12.98
CA SER A 96 10.49 -11.30 12.17
C SER A 96 10.25 -11.73 10.72
N GLY A 97 10.82 -11.01 9.77
CA GLY A 97 10.62 -11.28 8.36
C GLY A 97 11.61 -10.54 7.49
N SER A 98 11.26 -10.35 6.24
CA SER A 98 12.04 -9.55 5.30
C SER A 98 11.13 -8.52 4.64
N ALA A 99 11.63 -7.30 4.47
CA ALA A 99 11.02 -6.33 3.57
C ALA A 99 11.12 -6.83 2.13
N GLY A 100 10.28 -6.32 1.21
CA GLY A 100 10.34 -6.70 -0.19
C GLY A 100 11.66 -6.37 -0.89
N SER A 101 12.41 -5.43 -0.33
CA SER A 101 13.80 -5.12 -0.70
C SER A 101 14.82 -6.15 -0.19
N GLY A 102 14.38 -7.21 0.54
CA GLY A 102 15.22 -8.30 1.05
C GLY A 102 15.85 -8.04 2.43
N GLN A 103 15.72 -6.84 3.01
CA GLN A 103 16.24 -6.55 4.35
C GLN A 103 15.45 -7.31 5.41
N ARG A 104 16.19 -7.89 6.36
CA ARG A 104 15.58 -8.53 7.52
C ARG A 104 15.03 -7.47 8.47
N VAL A 105 13.79 -7.68 8.92
CA VAL A 105 13.12 -6.82 9.89
C VAL A 105 12.66 -7.63 11.10
N VAL A 106 12.73 -7.01 12.28
CA VAL A 106 12.17 -7.51 13.52
C VAL A 106 10.99 -6.65 13.89
N VAL A 107 9.81 -7.24 14.00
CA VAL A 107 8.57 -6.52 14.31
C VAL A 107 8.35 -6.46 15.80
N LEU A 108 8.21 -5.25 16.32
CA LEU A 108 7.92 -4.95 17.71
C LEU A 108 6.50 -4.41 17.85
N ALA A 109 5.75 -4.88 18.83
CA ALA A 109 4.49 -4.27 19.26
C ALA A 109 4.77 -3.37 20.47
N HIS A 110 4.26 -2.14 20.45
CA HIS A 110 4.39 -1.19 21.54
C HIS A 110 3.18 -1.25 22.45
N GLU A 111 3.42 -1.12 23.77
CA GLU A 111 2.34 -1.03 24.76
C GLU A 111 1.62 0.31 24.64
N ASN A 112 2.37 1.36 24.38
CA ASN A 112 1.86 2.72 24.19
C ASN A 112 2.81 3.56 23.35
N VAL A 113 2.22 4.41 22.47
CA VAL A 113 2.86 5.55 21.83
C VAL A 113 2.10 6.79 22.29
N ASP A 114 2.77 7.73 22.94
CA ASP A 114 2.11 8.81 23.68
C ASP A 114 1.28 9.71 22.76
N SER A 115 1.79 10.00 21.57
CA SER A 115 1.07 10.84 20.62
C SER A 115 1.45 10.54 19.18
N LEU A 116 0.44 10.57 18.30
CA LEU A 116 0.59 10.54 16.85
C LEU A 116 -0.14 11.72 16.23
N THR A 117 0.44 12.29 15.19
CA THR A 117 -0.27 13.20 14.30
C THR A 117 -0.24 12.62 12.90
N LEU A 118 -1.41 12.37 12.32
CA LEU A 118 -1.58 11.91 10.95
C LEU A 118 -2.32 12.98 10.15
N TRP A 119 -2.12 12.96 8.83
CA TRP A 119 -2.85 13.81 7.89
C TRP A 119 -2.85 15.30 8.27
N GLY A 120 -1.68 15.77 8.71
CA GLY A 120 -1.39 17.16 9.05
C GLY A 120 -1.78 17.55 10.48
N ASP A 121 -2.96 17.17 10.99
CA ASP A 121 -3.41 17.63 12.32
C ASP A 121 -4.31 16.62 13.08
N VAL A 122 -4.60 15.46 12.52
CA VAL A 122 -5.38 14.42 13.21
C VAL A 122 -4.52 13.79 14.31
N ARG A 123 -4.90 14.00 15.55
CA ARG A 123 -4.11 13.60 16.73
C ARG A 123 -4.72 12.42 17.42
N PHE A 124 -3.87 11.42 17.67
CA PHE A 124 -4.16 10.29 18.53
C PHE A 124 -3.29 10.36 19.78
N ARG A 125 -3.77 9.85 20.90
CA ARG A 125 -3.03 9.76 22.16
C ARG A 125 -3.15 8.35 22.71
N ASP A 126 -2.13 7.95 23.49
CA ASP A 126 -2.09 6.67 24.19
C ASP A 126 -2.34 5.48 23.24
N VAL A 127 -1.60 5.47 22.13
CA VAL A 127 -1.81 4.54 21.02
C VAL A 127 -1.16 3.20 21.31
N GLY A 128 -1.97 2.18 21.60
CA GLY A 128 -1.52 0.81 21.86
C GLY A 128 -1.64 -0.16 20.67
N TRP A 129 -1.80 0.35 19.46
CA TRP A 129 -1.92 -0.44 18.23
C TRP A 129 -0.81 -0.16 17.20
N ALA A 130 0.25 0.53 17.59
CA ALA A 130 1.39 0.75 16.74
C ALA A 130 2.38 -0.41 16.81
N GLN A 131 2.92 -0.79 15.69
CA GLN A 131 4.06 -1.68 15.54
C GLN A 131 5.27 -0.91 15.03
N SER A 132 6.48 -1.46 15.18
CA SER A 132 7.68 -0.85 14.62
C SER A 132 8.68 -1.89 14.10
N ALA A 133 9.55 -1.42 13.23
CA ALA A 133 10.78 -2.11 12.85
C ALA A 133 11.85 -1.09 12.48
N ASP A 134 13.10 -1.56 12.30
CA ASP A 134 14.19 -0.73 11.78
C ASP A 134 14.03 -0.56 10.26
N PHE A 135 13.68 0.67 9.85
CA PHE A 135 13.56 1.10 8.46
C PHE A 135 14.63 2.12 8.08
N GLY A 136 15.79 2.09 8.73
CA GLY A 136 16.90 2.98 8.41
C GLY A 136 17.32 2.97 6.95
N PHE A 137 17.08 1.87 6.23
CA PHE A 137 17.33 1.79 4.79
C PHE A 137 16.37 2.66 3.95
N ILE A 138 15.11 2.87 4.38
CA ILE A 138 14.17 3.79 3.75
C ILE A 138 14.57 5.23 4.07
N GLU A 139 14.89 5.49 5.34
CA GLU A 139 15.29 6.82 5.79
C GLU A 139 16.55 7.33 5.08
N GLN A 140 17.52 6.44 4.86
CA GLN A 140 18.77 6.78 4.17
C GLN A 140 18.65 6.80 2.65
N GLY A 141 17.75 5.98 2.08
CA GLY A 141 17.63 5.76 0.64
C GLY A 141 16.53 6.55 -0.05
N ILE A 142 15.46 6.92 0.64
CA ILE A 142 14.26 7.52 0.04
C ILE A 142 13.97 8.89 0.65
N VAL A 143 13.64 8.95 1.95
CA VAL A 143 13.22 10.19 2.61
C VAL A 143 13.79 10.29 4.02
N PRO A 144 14.51 11.37 4.35
CA PRO A 144 14.97 11.60 5.73
C PRO A 144 13.78 11.85 6.66
N GLN A 145 13.97 11.61 7.95
CA GLN A 145 12.92 11.74 8.97
C GLN A 145 11.70 10.83 8.67
N TYR A 146 11.98 9.64 8.18
CA TYR A 146 10.95 8.66 7.89
C TYR A 146 10.33 8.11 9.17
N LEU A 147 9.04 8.38 9.38
CA LEU A 147 8.29 7.97 10.57
C LEU A 147 7.78 6.52 10.48
N GLY A 148 7.50 6.02 9.27
CA GLY A 148 6.96 4.69 9.06
C GLY A 148 5.86 4.65 8.00
N PHE A 149 5.04 3.59 8.04
CA PHE A 149 3.94 3.36 7.10
C PHE A 149 2.59 3.62 7.76
N ILE A 150 1.65 4.21 6.99
CA ILE A 150 0.21 4.17 7.23
C ILE A 150 -0.35 3.04 6.37
N GLY A 151 -0.89 1.99 6.98
CA GLY A 151 -1.28 0.79 6.28
C GLY A 151 -2.76 0.42 6.39
N HIS A 152 -3.09 -0.76 5.87
CA HIS A 152 -4.44 -1.28 5.74
C HIS A 152 -5.27 -1.19 7.04
N GLY A 153 -4.66 -1.50 8.19
CA GLY A 153 -5.40 -1.52 9.46
C GLY A 153 -6.03 -0.19 9.87
N ILE A 154 -5.57 0.96 9.34
CA ILE A 154 -6.23 2.25 9.51
C ILE A 154 -7.01 2.65 8.27
N LEU A 155 -6.47 2.39 7.06
CA LEU A 155 -7.07 2.79 5.79
C LEU A 155 -8.45 2.15 5.56
N LYS A 156 -8.66 0.92 6.00
CA LYS A 156 -9.94 0.19 5.86
C LYS A 156 -11.15 0.84 6.53
N ASN A 157 -10.94 1.87 7.35
CA ASN A 157 -12.02 2.60 8.02
C ASN A 157 -12.52 3.81 7.21
N PHE A 158 -11.98 3.98 6.02
CA PHE A 158 -12.28 5.13 5.15
C PHE A 158 -12.53 4.67 3.72
N GLU A 159 -13.32 5.46 2.98
CA GLU A 159 -13.09 5.60 1.56
C GLU A 159 -12.00 6.67 1.38
N PHE A 160 -10.98 6.38 0.60
CA PHE A 160 -9.95 7.38 0.31
C PHE A 160 -9.65 7.47 -1.18
N THR A 161 -9.46 8.70 -1.62
CA THR A 161 -9.10 9.03 -3.00
C THR A 161 -7.63 9.43 -3.05
N ILE A 162 -6.90 8.95 -4.05
CA ILE A 162 -5.55 9.40 -4.39
C ILE A 162 -5.63 10.14 -5.72
N ASP A 163 -5.29 11.41 -5.72
CA ASP A 163 -5.18 12.25 -6.91
C ASP A 163 -3.71 12.60 -7.12
N TYR A 164 -3.04 11.82 -7.98
CA TYR A 164 -1.60 11.99 -8.24
C TYR A 164 -1.30 13.31 -8.95
N ASP A 165 -2.18 13.77 -9.84
CA ASP A 165 -2.00 15.02 -10.58
C ASP A 165 -2.01 16.25 -9.66
N ARG A 166 -2.81 16.18 -8.59
CA ARG A 166 -2.91 17.27 -7.60
C ARG A 166 -2.08 17.03 -6.36
N SER A 167 -1.41 15.90 -6.26
CA SER A 167 -0.69 15.44 -5.06
C SER A 167 -1.54 15.57 -3.80
N ASN A 168 -2.76 15.04 -3.86
CA ASN A 168 -3.75 15.18 -2.81
C ASN A 168 -4.47 13.86 -2.52
N LEU A 169 -4.61 13.56 -1.23
CA LEU A 169 -5.49 12.52 -0.73
C LEU A 169 -6.79 13.15 -0.25
N PHE A 170 -7.87 12.42 -0.38
CA PHE A 170 -9.13 12.79 0.24
C PHE A 170 -9.67 11.60 1.02
N PHE A 171 -9.96 11.79 2.29
CA PHE A 171 -10.53 10.75 3.16
C PHE A 171 -11.97 11.08 3.48
N SER A 172 -12.87 10.11 3.34
CA SER A 172 -14.25 10.15 3.80
C SER A 172 -14.51 9.02 4.78
N ARG A 173 -15.24 9.31 5.86
CA ARG A 173 -15.75 8.26 6.73
C ARG A 173 -16.81 7.44 6.00
N LEU A 174 -16.97 6.22 6.44
CA LEU A 174 -17.98 5.29 5.92
C LEU A 174 -19.20 5.29 6.84
N ASP A 175 -20.36 5.07 6.25
CA ASP A 175 -21.58 4.77 6.98
C ASP A 175 -21.63 3.27 7.37
N PRO A 176 -22.68 2.81 8.10
CA PRO A 176 -22.79 1.41 8.49
C PRO A 176 -22.90 0.40 7.33
N ASP A 177 -23.30 0.86 6.15
CA ASP A 177 -23.43 0.03 4.94
C ASP A 177 -22.11 -0.02 4.16
N GLY A 178 -21.11 0.78 4.55
CA GLY A 178 -19.79 0.88 3.93
C GLY A 178 -19.70 1.94 2.85
N ASP A 179 -20.74 2.74 2.66
CA ASP A 179 -20.71 3.82 1.70
C ASP A 179 -20.04 5.07 2.28
N ALA A 180 -19.36 5.83 1.41
CA ALA A 180 -18.70 7.06 1.81
C ALA A 180 -19.73 8.15 2.17
N LEU A 181 -19.57 8.78 3.35
CA LEU A 181 -20.40 9.93 3.74
C LEU A 181 -20.27 11.11 2.77
N VAL A 182 -19.11 11.24 2.12
CA VAL A 182 -18.84 12.22 1.06
C VAL A 182 -18.05 11.52 -0.04
N SER A 183 -18.64 11.36 -1.22
CA SER A 183 -17.93 10.87 -2.40
C SER A 183 -17.59 12.05 -3.33
N ARG A 184 -16.40 11.95 -3.95
CA ARG A 184 -15.94 12.87 -5.00
C ARG A 184 -15.91 12.22 -6.39
N VAL A 185 -16.47 11.03 -6.50
CA VAL A 185 -16.58 10.31 -7.77
C VAL A 185 -17.90 10.66 -8.41
N GLN A 186 -17.86 11.06 -9.69
CA GLN A 186 -19.04 11.14 -10.53
C GLN A 186 -19.13 9.86 -11.34
N PRO A 187 -20.30 9.21 -11.46
CA PRO A 187 -20.44 7.95 -12.18
C PRO A 187 -19.93 7.99 -13.63
N GLU A 188 -20.07 9.13 -14.29
CA GLU A 188 -19.60 9.35 -15.67
C GLU A 188 -18.09 9.41 -15.82
N ASP A 189 -17.34 9.67 -14.75
CA ASP A 189 -15.87 9.72 -14.76
C ASP A 189 -15.23 8.35 -14.46
N VAL A 190 -16.04 7.36 -14.08
CA VAL A 190 -15.55 6.01 -13.76
C VAL A 190 -15.05 5.30 -15.01
N HIS A 191 -13.76 4.96 -15.00
CA HIS A 191 -13.13 4.18 -16.05
C HIS A 191 -13.25 2.67 -15.82
N ALA A 192 -13.01 2.22 -14.58
CA ALA A 192 -13.17 0.82 -14.17
C ALA A 192 -13.43 0.75 -12.65
N THR A 193 -14.13 -0.30 -12.23
CA THR A 193 -14.27 -0.65 -10.81
C THR A 193 -13.68 -2.03 -10.59
N LEU A 194 -12.45 -2.06 -10.05
CA LEU A 194 -11.79 -3.31 -9.70
C LEU A 194 -12.33 -3.84 -8.38
N THR A 195 -12.64 -5.13 -8.33
CA THR A 195 -13.14 -5.79 -7.11
C THR A 195 -12.04 -6.65 -6.52
N PHE A 196 -11.76 -6.49 -5.23
CA PHE A 196 -10.80 -7.31 -4.53
C PHE A 196 -11.38 -8.71 -4.26
N ALA A 197 -10.57 -9.74 -4.45
CA ALA A 197 -10.96 -11.12 -4.20
C ALA A 197 -11.26 -11.40 -2.71
N CYS A 198 -10.80 -10.55 -1.81
CA CYS A 198 -11.00 -10.69 -0.38
C CYS A 198 -11.34 -9.34 0.29
N ARG A 199 -12.57 -9.25 0.85
CA ARG A 199 -13.07 -8.03 1.51
C ARG A 199 -12.56 -7.84 2.94
N ASP A 200 -12.39 -8.92 3.69
CA ASP A 200 -12.08 -8.90 5.14
C ASP A 200 -10.73 -9.53 5.47
N CYS A 201 -9.83 -9.60 4.51
CA CYS A 201 -8.52 -10.15 4.74
C CYS A 201 -7.65 -9.12 5.44
N ASP A 202 -7.67 -9.12 6.77
CA ASP A 202 -6.74 -8.32 7.57
C ASP A 202 -5.31 -8.53 7.06
N GLY A 203 -4.85 -7.57 6.26
CA GLY A 203 -3.50 -7.51 5.74
C GLY A 203 -3.17 -8.44 4.56
N GLN A 204 -4.15 -9.04 3.87
CA GLN A 204 -3.88 -9.57 2.53
C GLN A 204 -3.84 -8.42 1.52
N LYS A 205 -2.93 -8.53 0.55
CA LYS A 205 -2.91 -7.64 -0.59
C LYS A 205 -4.24 -7.69 -1.32
N ASP A 206 -4.65 -6.54 -1.79
CA ASP A 206 -5.82 -6.37 -2.64
C ASP A 206 -5.61 -7.13 -3.95
N GLN A 207 -6.08 -8.36 -4.00
CA GLN A 207 -5.89 -9.27 -5.12
C GLN A 207 -6.99 -9.05 -6.14
N VAL A 208 -6.61 -8.64 -7.36
CA VAL A 208 -7.51 -8.44 -8.49
C VAL A 208 -7.25 -9.49 -9.56
N PRO A 209 -8.29 -10.19 -10.04
CA PRO A 209 -8.15 -11.17 -11.11
C PRO A 209 -8.13 -10.47 -12.48
N PHE A 210 -6.97 -10.39 -13.07
CA PHE A 210 -6.75 -9.89 -14.42
C PHE A 210 -6.61 -11.03 -15.44
N ARG A 211 -6.58 -10.65 -16.70
CA ARG A 211 -6.23 -11.52 -17.84
C ARG A 211 -5.22 -10.85 -18.75
N LEU A 212 -4.39 -11.66 -19.39
CA LEU A 212 -3.54 -11.27 -20.51
C LEU A 212 -3.82 -12.24 -21.68
N GLY A 213 -4.70 -11.85 -22.57
CA GLY A 213 -5.27 -12.76 -23.54
C GLY A 213 -5.96 -13.94 -22.85
N GLU A 214 -5.50 -15.17 -23.07
CA GLU A 214 -6.04 -16.38 -22.44
C GLU A 214 -5.42 -16.69 -21.06
N ILE A 215 -4.40 -15.95 -20.63
CA ILE A 215 -3.65 -16.21 -19.38
C ILE A 215 -4.29 -15.46 -18.21
N PRO A 216 -4.85 -16.16 -17.20
CA PRO A 216 -5.34 -15.51 -16.00
C PRO A 216 -4.17 -15.13 -15.09
N LEU A 217 -4.18 -13.90 -14.55
CA LEU A 217 -3.22 -13.39 -13.60
C LEU A 217 -3.93 -12.76 -12.41
N THR A 218 -3.63 -13.22 -11.21
CA THR A 218 -4.10 -12.55 -9.99
C THR A 218 -2.97 -11.67 -9.46
N LEU A 219 -3.21 -10.35 -9.44
CA LEU A 219 -2.21 -9.35 -9.09
C LEU A 219 -2.66 -8.53 -7.88
N GLY A 220 -1.75 -8.29 -6.95
CA GLY A 220 -1.94 -7.33 -5.88
C GLY A 220 -1.87 -5.90 -6.40
N ILE A 221 -2.62 -4.99 -5.76
CA ILE A 221 -2.48 -3.56 -5.97
C ILE A 221 -1.91 -2.95 -4.69
N ASP A 222 -0.85 -2.11 -4.81
CA ASP A 222 -0.07 -1.71 -3.64
C ASP A 222 0.58 -0.34 -3.85
N THR A 223 0.18 0.66 -3.07
CA THR A 223 0.78 2.01 -3.11
C THR A 223 2.18 2.06 -2.52
N GLY A 224 2.59 1.05 -1.74
CA GLY A 224 3.96 0.86 -1.23
C GLY A 224 4.91 0.25 -2.26
N ASN A 225 4.49 0.14 -3.54
CA ASN A 225 5.31 -0.37 -4.64
C ASN A 225 5.49 0.71 -5.71
N SER A 226 6.73 1.15 -5.94
CA SER A 226 7.04 2.25 -6.86
C SER A 226 6.74 1.91 -8.32
N GLY A 227 7.01 0.72 -8.78
CA GLY A 227 6.74 0.33 -10.18
C GLY A 227 5.65 -0.72 -10.24
N GLY A 228 6.11 -1.92 -10.21
CA GLY A 228 5.35 -3.15 -10.19
C GLY A 228 6.32 -4.32 -10.32
N GLN A 229 5.93 -5.46 -9.81
CA GLN A 229 6.73 -6.66 -9.88
C GLN A 229 5.85 -7.85 -10.25
N LEU A 230 6.24 -8.56 -11.30
CA LEU A 230 5.65 -9.83 -11.68
C LEU A 230 6.60 -10.97 -11.33
N THR A 231 6.06 -12.04 -10.81
CA THR A 231 6.71 -13.34 -10.76
C THR A 231 5.97 -14.22 -11.76
N LEU A 232 6.68 -14.76 -12.75
CA LEU A 232 6.08 -15.56 -13.81
C LEU A 232 6.83 -16.87 -13.91
N THR A 233 6.12 -17.95 -14.26
CA THR A 233 6.80 -19.18 -14.67
C THR A 233 7.53 -18.93 -15.98
N GLU A 234 8.59 -19.71 -16.26
CA GLU A 234 9.31 -19.64 -17.55
C GLU A 234 8.36 -19.79 -18.74
N GLN A 235 7.37 -20.69 -18.61
CA GLN A 235 6.39 -20.92 -19.65
C GLN A 235 5.50 -19.72 -19.90
N THR A 236 4.97 -19.10 -18.84
CA THR A 236 4.11 -17.92 -18.93
C THR A 236 4.88 -16.74 -19.47
N LYS A 237 6.10 -16.50 -18.96
CA LYS A 237 6.97 -15.42 -19.44
C LYS A 237 7.21 -15.54 -20.95
N ALA A 238 7.64 -16.72 -21.42
CA ALA A 238 7.90 -16.96 -22.84
C ALA A 238 6.64 -16.80 -23.72
N ALA A 239 5.47 -17.24 -23.22
CA ALA A 239 4.20 -17.08 -23.93
C ALA A 239 3.83 -15.59 -24.08
N LEU A 240 3.96 -14.80 -23.02
CA LEU A 240 3.67 -13.36 -23.02
C LEU A 240 4.65 -12.57 -23.90
N GLU A 241 5.93 -12.91 -23.90
CA GLU A 241 6.92 -12.33 -24.79
C GLU A 241 6.63 -12.69 -26.27
N HIS A 242 6.26 -13.93 -26.54
CA HIS A 242 5.94 -14.38 -27.91
C HIS A 242 4.66 -13.70 -28.45
N SER A 243 3.66 -13.50 -27.62
CA SER A 243 2.40 -12.80 -28.00
C SER A 243 2.52 -11.29 -28.05
N GLY A 244 3.64 -10.71 -27.60
CA GLY A 244 3.86 -9.26 -27.54
C GLY A 244 3.18 -8.57 -26.36
N HIS A 245 2.58 -9.31 -25.44
CA HIS A 245 2.02 -8.75 -24.21
C HIS A 245 3.09 -8.31 -23.20
N LEU A 246 4.29 -8.90 -23.25
CA LEU A 246 5.41 -8.55 -22.40
C LEU A 246 6.61 -8.18 -23.24
N THR A 247 7.07 -6.93 -23.14
CA THR A 247 8.18 -6.41 -23.93
C THR A 247 9.27 -5.88 -23.03
N ALA A 248 10.50 -6.35 -23.21
CA ALA A 248 11.67 -5.88 -22.46
C ALA A 248 12.04 -4.44 -22.85
N GLN A 249 12.29 -3.58 -21.86
CA GLN A 249 12.68 -2.19 -21.99
C GLN A 249 13.93 -1.92 -21.12
N GLY A 250 15.10 -2.39 -21.60
CA GLY A 250 16.33 -2.34 -20.82
C GLY A 250 16.29 -3.27 -19.61
N GLU A 251 16.29 -2.72 -18.40
CA GLU A 251 16.21 -3.48 -17.15
C GLU A 251 14.78 -3.72 -16.65
N SER A 252 13.78 -3.17 -17.33
CA SER A 252 12.36 -3.28 -17.00
C SER A 252 11.57 -3.88 -18.15
N TYR A 253 10.26 -4.04 -17.94
CA TYR A 253 9.32 -4.56 -18.92
C TYR A 253 8.09 -3.66 -19.02
N THR A 254 7.52 -3.62 -20.21
CA THR A 254 6.17 -3.10 -20.47
C THR A 254 5.21 -4.27 -20.60
N LEU A 255 4.06 -4.18 -19.95
CA LEU A 255 2.95 -5.11 -20.03
C LEU A 255 1.80 -4.46 -20.79
N GLU A 256 1.41 -5.04 -21.92
CA GLU A 256 0.35 -4.53 -22.79
C GLU A 256 -0.86 -5.46 -22.78
N GLY A 257 -2.07 -4.87 -22.73
CA GLY A 257 -3.31 -5.62 -22.81
C GLY A 257 -3.66 -6.39 -21.54
N LEU A 258 -3.29 -5.86 -20.36
CA LEU A 258 -3.77 -6.37 -19.09
C LEU A 258 -5.26 -6.03 -18.95
N GLU A 259 -6.12 -7.04 -18.98
CA GLU A 259 -7.58 -6.88 -19.05
C GLU A 259 -8.23 -7.12 -17.68
N TYR A 260 -9.17 -6.27 -17.34
CA TYR A 260 -10.16 -6.48 -16.29
C TYR A 260 -11.54 -6.17 -16.86
N GLU A 261 -12.43 -7.17 -16.93
CA GLU A 261 -13.71 -7.07 -17.63
C GLU A 261 -13.53 -6.58 -19.08
N GLU A 262 -14.10 -5.44 -19.43
CA GLU A 262 -14.01 -4.84 -20.78
C GLU A 262 -12.92 -3.75 -20.89
N VAL A 263 -12.14 -3.54 -19.81
CA VAL A 263 -11.11 -2.49 -19.75
C VAL A 263 -9.72 -3.10 -19.88
N SER A 264 -8.89 -2.50 -20.74
CA SER A 264 -7.51 -2.91 -20.97
C SER A 264 -6.54 -1.84 -20.48
N PHE A 265 -5.46 -2.29 -19.83
CA PHE A 265 -4.41 -1.45 -19.26
C PHE A 265 -3.06 -1.75 -19.90
N SER A 266 -2.20 -0.73 -19.93
CA SER A 266 -0.79 -0.85 -20.24
C SER A 266 0.02 -0.40 -19.03
N VAL A 267 1.05 -1.15 -18.64
CA VAL A 267 1.84 -0.87 -17.46
C VAL A 267 3.32 -0.93 -17.79
N ASP A 268 4.00 0.19 -17.62
CA ASP A 268 5.44 0.33 -17.86
C ASP A 268 6.28 0.17 -16.59
N GLY A 269 7.58 -0.07 -16.76
CA GLY A 269 8.53 -0.07 -15.65
C GLY A 269 8.45 -1.27 -14.73
N LEU A 270 7.82 -2.37 -15.18
CA LEU A 270 7.67 -3.58 -14.38
C LEU A 270 9.00 -4.32 -14.22
N ARG A 271 9.23 -4.84 -13.03
CA ARG A 271 10.24 -5.87 -12.79
C ARG A 271 9.61 -7.25 -13.01
N VAL A 272 10.27 -8.09 -13.80
CA VAL A 272 9.83 -9.48 -14.03
C VAL A 272 10.86 -10.45 -13.50
N MET A 273 10.43 -11.33 -12.64
CA MET A 273 11.23 -12.43 -12.09
C MET A 273 10.63 -13.76 -12.53
N VAL A 274 11.50 -14.76 -12.65
CA VAL A 274 11.07 -16.15 -12.88
C VAL A 274 10.85 -16.82 -11.54
N GLY A 275 9.73 -17.55 -11.41
CA GLY A 275 9.35 -18.26 -10.21
C GLY A 275 8.55 -19.53 -10.50
N GLU A 276 8.06 -20.17 -9.45
CA GLU A 276 7.31 -21.43 -9.56
C GLU A 276 5.83 -21.20 -9.88
N THR A 277 5.31 -20.01 -9.57
CA THR A 277 3.90 -19.63 -9.77
C THR A 277 3.78 -18.24 -10.36
N ASP A 278 2.73 -18.02 -11.15
CA ASP A 278 2.43 -16.72 -11.70
C ASP A 278 1.72 -15.84 -10.67
N GLY A 279 2.07 -14.55 -10.65
CA GLY A 279 1.49 -13.55 -9.77
C GLY A 279 2.29 -12.26 -9.76
N GLY A 280 2.00 -11.38 -8.81
CA GLY A 280 2.75 -10.13 -8.69
C GLY A 280 1.98 -9.04 -7.96
N THR A 281 2.54 -7.84 -8.06
CA THR A 281 1.97 -6.63 -7.48
C THR A 281 2.16 -5.47 -8.44
N LEU A 282 1.10 -4.73 -8.69
CA LEU A 282 1.12 -3.46 -9.44
C LEU A 282 1.09 -2.30 -8.44
N GLY A 283 1.87 -1.28 -8.74
CA GLY A 283 2.00 -0.10 -7.90
C GLY A 283 1.79 1.19 -8.67
N TYR A 284 2.67 2.15 -8.41
CA TYR A 284 2.61 3.49 -8.99
C TYR A 284 2.48 3.48 -10.53
N SER A 285 3.18 2.60 -11.23
CA SER A 285 3.13 2.53 -12.71
C SER A 285 1.71 2.34 -13.28
N LEU A 286 0.82 1.64 -12.58
CA LEU A 286 -0.58 1.55 -12.94
C LEU A 286 -1.38 2.70 -12.33
N LEU A 287 -1.23 2.94 -11.03
CA LEU A 287 -2.10 3.80 -10.25
C LEU A 287 -2.03 5.27 -10.67
N GLN A 288 -0.84 5.77 -11.06
CA GLN A 288 -0.65 7.16 -11.51
C GLN A 288 -1.44 7.55 -12.76
N GLN A 289 -1.91 6.57 -13.54
CA GLN A 289 -2.69 6.81 -14.74
C GLN A 289 -4.12 7.28 -14.44
N PHE A 290 -4.53 7.20 -13.17
CA PHE A 290 -5.89 7.44 -12.72
C PHE A 290 -5.91 8.21 -11.39
N LYS A 291 -6.99 8.92 -11.16
CA LYS A 291 -7.43 9.17 -9.80
C LYS A 291 -8.04 7.87 -9.27
N THR A 292 -7.59 7.41 -8.09
CA THR A 292 -8.00 6.11 -7.54
C THR A 292 -8.83 6.30 -6.28
N VAL A 293 -9.93 5.55 -6.15
CA VAL A 293 -10.81 5.59 -4.98
C VAL A 293 -10.93 4.21 -4.38
N TRP A 294 -10.49 4.09 -3.14
CA TRP A 294 -10.35 2.84 -2.42
C TRP A 294 -11.43 2.72 -1.35
N ASN A 295 -12.15 1.60 -1.35
CA ASN A 295 -13.11 1.28 -0.31
C ASN A 295 -12.99 -0.19 0.07
N TYR A 296 -12.34 -0.44 1.20
CA TYR A 296 -12.09 -1.80 1.68
C TYR A 296 -13.34 -2.50 2.22
N GLN A 297 -14.32 -1.76 2.74
CA GLN A 297 -15.57 -2.37 3.21
C GLN A 297 -16.41 -2.89 2.06
N LEU A 298 -16.45 -2.17 0.96
CA LEU A 298 -17.10 -2.62 -0.29
C LEU A 298 -16.21 -3.58 -1.09
N GLY A 299 -14.90 -3.61 -0.80
CA GLY A 299 -13.92 -4.40 -1.54
C GLY A 299 -13.68 -3.88 -2.94
N THR A 300 -13.64 -2.57 -3.12
CA THR A 300 -13.54 -1.93 -4.43
C THR A 300 -12.38 -0.94 -4.53
N LEU A 301 -11.81 -0.86 -5.74
CA LEU A 301 -10.91 0.18 -6.21
C LEU A 301 -11.50 0.77 -7.49
N VAL A 302 -11.99 2.00 -7.41
CA VAL A 302 -12.52 2.72 -8.56
C VAL A 302 -11.41 3.52 -9.22
N LEU A 303 -11.21 3.32 -10.51
CA LEU A 303 -10.29 4.08 -11.36
C LEU A 303 -11.10 5.17 -12.10
N VAL A 304 -10.68 6.42 -11.94
CA VAL A 304 -11.37 7.62 -12.45
C VAL A 304 -10.43 8.35 -13.40
N ARG A 305 -10.94 8.81 -14.54
CA ARG A 305 -10.20 9.63 -15.53
C ARG A 305 -10.52 11.10 -15.43
#